data_ddbe1ef78a45ca317bceaf726b348cd0
#
_entry.id   ddbe1ef78a45ca317bceaf726b348cd0
#
_cell.length_a   1.000
_cell.length_b   1.000
_cell.length_c   1.000
_cell.angle_alpha   90.00
_cell.angle_beta   90.00
_cell.angle_gamma   90.00
#
_symmetry.space_group_name_H-M   'P 1'
#
loop_
_entity.id
_entity.type
_entity.pdbx_description
1 polymer ?
#
loop_
_entity_poly.entity_id
_entity_poly.type
_entity_poly.pdbx_seq_one_letter_code
_entity_poly.pdbx_strand_id
1 'polypeptide(L)'
;RLMQVVGSRGYERVEPPLVEFEDSLLSGAGQDVALATFRLMDPVSQRMMGLRADMTPQVARIAATRLANAPRPLRLAYAGPVLRVRGDQLRPERQFNEVGVELFGTEQAEADIEIVSLAANAFMAIGVTDLSIDLNVPTLTTMIYDAVGMDDATAERARLALVRKDAAGVAALEGEAARIL
;
A
#
# COMPACT_ATOMS: atom_id res chain seq x y z
N ARG A 1 15.70 -11.21 10.60
CA ARG A 1 16.48 -11.09 9.34
C ARG A 1 15.96 -9.93 8.47
N LEU A 2 14.66 -9.89 8.10
CA LEU A 2 14.12 -8.80 7.26
C LEU A 2 14.46 -7.43 7.84
N MET A 3 14.13 -7.17 9.11
CA MET A 3 14.43 -5.89 9.78
C MET A 3 15.93 -5.56 9.89
N GLN A 4 16.81 -6.56 9.87
CA GLN A 4 18.25 -6.34 9.82
C GLN A 4 18.71 -5.82 8.45
N VAL A 5 18.19 -6.43 7.37
CA VAL A 5 18.46 -5.96 5.99
C VAL A 5 17.99 -4.54 5.81
N VAL A 6 16.76 -4.26 6.23
CA VAL A 6 16.13 -2.93 6.13
C VAL A 6 16.90 -1.89 6.94
N GLY A 7 17.24 -2.19 8.19
CA GLY A 7 18.02 -1.29 9.05
C GLY A 7 19.42 -1.01 8.52
N SER A 8 20.09 -1.98 7.85
CA SER A 8 21.40 -1.76 7.23
C SER A 8 21.39 -0.77 6.05
N ARG A 9 20.19 -0.44 5.55
CA ARG A 9 19.98 0.54 4.47
C ARG A 9 19.52 1.91 4.98
N GLY A 10 19.59 2.14 6.30
CA GLY A 10 19.25 3.43 6.90
C GLY A 10 17.77 3.66 7.16
N TYR A 11 16.94 2.61 7.15
CA TYR A 11 15.55 2.69 7.54
C TYR A 11 15.42 2.64 9.06
N GLU A 12 14.76 3.64 9.63
CA GLU A 12 14.50 3.74 11.06
C GLU A 12 13.21 2.98 11.42
N ARG A 13 13.27 2.20 12.50
CA ARG A 13 12.13 1.42 12.94
C ARG A 13 11.13 2.30 13.68
N VAL A 14 9.87 2.20 13.28
CA VAL A 14 8.72 2.76 13.99
C VAL A 14 7.79 1.65 14.48
N GLU A 15 7.18 1.85 15.65
CA GLU A 15 6.26 0.89 16.27
C GLU A 15 4.91 1.57 16.54
N PRO A 16 4.02 1.63 15.54
CA PRO A 16 2.66 2.11 15.75
C PRO A 16 1.90 1.18 16.72
N PRO A 17 0.97 1.69 17.53
CA PRO A 17 0.18 0.86 18.43
C PRO A 17 -0.74 -0.09 17.67
N LEU A 18 -0.99 -1.29 18.24
CA LEU A 18 -1.93 -2.26 17.67
C LEU A 18 -3.38 -1.78 17.75
N VAL A 19 -3.71 -1.05 18.80
CA VAL A 19 -5.04 -0.55 19.11
C VAL A 19 -4.98 0.97 19.16
N GLU A 20 -5.86 1.66 18.44
CA GLU A 20 -5.99 3.11 18.47
C GLU A 20 -7.47 3.52 18.47
N PHE A 21 -7.76 4.75 18.85
CA PHE A 21 -9.08 5.34 18.60
C PHE A 21 -9.42 5.32 17.12
N GLU A 22 -10.65 4.95 16.80
CA GLU A 22 -11.12 4.78 15.42
C GLU A 22 -10.87 6.03 14.57
N ASP A 23 -11.18 7.21 15.14
CA ASP A 23 -10.97 8.50 14.46
C ASP A 23 -9.52 8.71 14.01
N SER A 24 -8.55 8.22 14.79
CA SER A 24 -7.13 8.31 14.46
C SER A 24 -6.70 7.22 13.48
N LEU A 25 -7.16 6.00 13.70
CA LEU A 25 -6.76 4.83 12.92
C LEU A 25 -7.27 4.90 11.47
N LEU A 26 -8.50 5.40 11.29
CA LEU A 26 -9.18 5.47 10.00
C LEU A 26 -9.10 6.86 9.34
N SER A 27 -8.26 7.77 9.85
CA SER A 27 -8.05 9.07 9.23
C SER A 27 -7.25 8.95 7.92
N GLY A 28 -7.56 9.79 6.94
CA GLY A 28 -6.84 9.81 5.66
C GLY A 28 -6.83 8.44 4.96
N ALA A 29 -5.66 7.92 4.62
CA ALA A 29 -5.48 6.61 3.99
C ALA A 29 -6.02 5.42 4.81
N GLY A 30 -6.28 5.61 6.10
CA GLY A 30 -6.90 4.58 6.94
C GLY A 30 -8.35 4.25 6.55
N GLN A 31 -9.03 5.10 5.78
CA GLN A 31 -10.39 4.84 5.30
C GLN A 31 -10.47 3.61 4.39
N ASP A 32 -9.43 3.33 3.62
CA ASP A 32 -9.38 2.21 2.69
C ASP A 32 -9.42 0.85 3.41
N VAL A 33 -8.96 0.80 4.66
CA VAL A 33 -8.97 -0.41 5.49
C VAL A 33 -10.11 -0.47 6.50
N ALA A 34 -11.02 0.49 6.47
CA ALA A 34 -12.12 0.62 7.45
C ALA A 34 -13.01 -0.62 7.53
N LEU A 35 -13.33 -1.25 6.38
CA LEU A 35 -14.14 -2.47 6.31
C LEU A 35 -13.39 -3.72 6.77
N ALA A 36 -12.06 -3.68 6.79
CA ALA A 36 -11.22 -4.77 7.26
C ALA A 36 -10.86 -4.64 8.74
N THR A 37 -11.18 -3.51 9.39
CA THR A 37 -10.78 -3.18 10.75
C THR A 37 -11.76 -3.75 11.78
N PHE A 38 -11.25 -4.49 12.75
CA PHE A 38 -12.00 -4.86 13.95
C PHE A 38 -12.24 -3.62 14.82
N ARG A 39 -13.46 -3.45 15.27
CA ARG A 39 -13.87 -2.37 16.16
C ARG A 39 -14.23 -2.91 17.53
N LEU A 40 -13.88 -2.15 18.56
CA LEU A 40 -14.21 -2.45 19.95
C LEU A 40 -14.47 -1.15 20.71
N MET A 41 -15.31 -1.23 21.74
CA MET A 41 -15.52 -0.09 22.62
C MET A 41 -14.49 -0.10 23.74
N ASP A 42 -13.81 1.01 23.95
CA ASP A 42 -12.96 1.20 25.11
C ASP A 42 -13.84 1.31 26.39
N PRO A 43 -13.70 0.40 27.34
CA PRO A 43 -14.53 0.41 28.55
C PRO A 43 -14.28 1.63 29.46
N VAL A 44 -13.14 2.30 29.32
CA VAL A 44 -12.76 3.45 30.12
C VAL A 44 -13.30 4.75 29.54
N SER A 45 -12.99 5.02 28.28
CA SER A 45 -13.37 6.28 27.62
C SER A 45 -14.75 6.24 26.96
N GLN A 46 -15.35 5.06 26.83
CA GLN A 46 -16.61 4.80 26.08
C GLN A 46 -16.54 5.24 24.59
N ARG A 47 -15.33 5.30 24.04
CA ARG A 47 -15.08 5.64 22.63
C ARG A 47 -14.75 4.39 21.83
N MET A 48 -15.04 4.46 20.54
CA MET A 48 -14.69 3.38 19.61
C MET A 48 -13.18 3.37 19.36
N MET A 49 -12.62 2.17 19.40
CA MET A 49 -11.25 1.86 19.03
C MET A 49 -11.24 0.84 17.91
N GLY A 50 -10.13 0.76 17.18
CA GLY A 50 -9.88 -0.25 16.14
C GLY A 50 -8.58 -1.00 16.37
N LEU A 51 -8.57 -2.27 15.93
CA LEU A 51 -7.35 -3.04 15.78
C LEU A 51 -6.84 -2.82 14.36
N ARG A 52 -5.56 -2.44 14.21
CA ARG A 52 -5.01 -2.13 12.89
C ARG A 52 -5.11 -3.32 11.94
N ALA A 53 -5.62 -3.08 10.73
CA ALA A 53 -5.70 -4.04 9.63
C ALA A 53 -4.49 -3.92 8.67
N ASP A 54 -3.74 -2.81 8.79
CA ASP A 54 -2.56 -2.45 8.01
C ASP A 54 -1.75 -1.41 8.80
N MET A 55 -0.42 -1.43 8.67
CA MET A 55 0.46 -0.49 9.37
C MET A 55 0.80 0.75 8.53
N THR A 56 0.73 0.68 7.21
CA THR A 56 1.07 1.78 6.29
C THR A 56 0.36 3.09 6.63
N PRO A 57 -0.98 3.13 6.87
CA PRO A 57 -1.66 4.38 7.21
C PRO A 57 -1.18 5.02 8.51
N GLN A 58 -0.86 4.20 9.51
CA GLN A 58 -0.32 4.70 10.78
C GLN A 58 1.07 5.29 10.60
N VAL A 59 1.94 4.63 9.81
CA VAL A 59 3.30 5.10 9.51
C VAL A 59 3.26 6.39 8.68
N ALA A 60 2.38 6.47 7.69
CA ALA A 60 2.16 7.69 6.91
C ALA A 60 1.71 8.86 7.81
N ARG A 61 0.81 8.62 8.75
CA ARG A 61 0.39 9.62 9.74
C ARG A 61 1.52 10.04 10.67
N ILE A 62 2.37 9.11 11.12
CA ILE A 62 3.57 9.43 11.92
C ILE A 62 4.50 10.34 11.13
N ALA A 63 4.76 10.01 9.85
CA ALA A 63 5.59 10.82 8.97
C ALA A 63 5.04 12.23 8.75
N ALA A 64 3.70 12.36 8.61
CA ALA A 64 3.02 13.63 8.39
C ALA A 64 2.85 14.48 9.65
N THR A 65 2.91 13.89 10.85
CA THR A 65 2.67 14.60 12.12
C THR A 65 3.93 14.66 12.98
N ARG A 66 4.28 13.57 13.65
CA ARG A 66 5.41 13.54 14.59
C ARG A 66 6.76 13.79 13.93
N LEU A 67 6.91 13.37 12.69
CA LEU A 67 8.12 13.51 11.89
C LEU A 67 7.98 14.53 10.76
N ALA A 68 7.00 15.45 10.85
CA ALA A 68 6.74 16.47 9.84
C ALA A 68 7.98 17.32 9.54
N ASN A 69 8.77 17.63 10.57
CA ASN A 69 9.98 18.47 10.48
C ASN A 69 11.28 17.65 10.34
N ALA A 70 11.20 16.33 10.24
CA ALA A 70 12.38 15.49 10.03
C ALA A 70 12.96 15.69 8.62
N PRO A 71 14.30 15.59 8.45
CA PRO A 71 14.91 15.66 7.12
C PRO A 71 14.30 14.67 6.12
N ARG A 72 14.28 15.06 4.85
CA ARG A 72 13.83 14.22 3.74
C ARG A 72 15.01 13.83 2.84
N PRO A 73 14.98 12.65 2.21
CA PRO A 73 13.93 11.61 2.29
C PRO A 73 13.93 10.90 3.65
N LEU A 74 12.73 10.66 4.18
CA LEU A 74 12.52 9.95 5.43
C LEU A 74 12.30 8.46 5.15
N ARG A 75 13.13 7.61 5.74
CA ARG A 75 13.10 6.16 5.57
C ARG A 75 12.59 5.51 6.84
N LEU A 76 11.41 4.93 6.80
CA LEU A 76 10.79 4.26 7.94
C LEU A 76 10.55 2.78 7.65
N ALA A 77 10.68 1.97 8.68
CA ALA A 77 10.41 0.54 8.61
C ALA A 77 9.56 0.10 9.80
N TYR A 78 8.77 -0.91 9.60
CA TYR A 78 7.92 -1.46 10.64
C TYR A 78 7.80 -2.98 10.54
N ALA A 79 7.49 -3.62 11.66
CA ALA A 79 7.15 -5.02 11.73
C ALA A 79 6.22 -5.27 12.91
N GLY A 80 5.13 -5.97 12.68
CA GLY A 80 4.20 -6.30 13.76
C GLY A 80 2.94 -7.00 13.29
N PRO A 81 2.09 -7.44 14.24
CA PRO A 81 0.84 -8.09 13.92
C PRO A 81 -0.18 -7.11 13.35
N VAL A 82 -0.97 -7.59 12.41
CA VAL A 82 -2.20 -6.95 11.90
C VAL A 82 -3.35 -7.94 11.97
N LEU A 83 -4.57 -7.43 12.11
CA LEU A 83 -5.78 -8.24 12.21
C LEU A 83 -6.82 -7.73 11.23
N ARG A 84 -7.39 -8.64 10.42
CA ARG A 84 -8.46 -8.33 9.47
C ARG A 84 -9.75 -9.06 9.81
N VAL A 85 -10.86 -8.38 9.68
CA VAL A 85 -12.20 -8.95 9.94
C VAL A 85 -12.45 -10.19 9.09
N ARG A 86 -11.91 -10.21 7.87
CA ARG A 86 -11.99 -11.35 6.96
C ARG A 86 -10.61 -11.63 6.38
N GLY A 87 -10.26 -12.90 6.27
CA GLY A 87 -9.18 -13.36 5.40
C GLY A 87 -9.65 -13.35 3.93
N ASP A 88 -8.70 -13.50 3.02
CA ASP A 88 -8.98 -13.74 1.60
C ASP A 88 -8.84 -15.23 1.24
N GLN A 89 -9.09 -15.57 -0.04
CA GLN A 89 -9.02 -16.96 -0.50
C GLN A 89 -7.61 -17.56 -0.42
N LEU A 90 -6.57 -16.74 -0.53
CA LEU A 90 -5.18 -17.16 -0.46
C LEU A 90 -4.64 -17.15 0.97
N ARG A 91 -5.22 -16.30 1.83
CA ARG A 91 -4.85 -16.14 3.24
C ARG A 91 -6.11 -16.11 4.10
N PRO A 92 -6.59 -17.27 4.54
CA PRO A 92 -7.78 -17.36 5.41
C PRO A 92 -7.51 -16.85 6.83
N GLU A 93 -6.23 -16.73 7.22
CA GLU A 93 -5.84 -16.22 8.54
C GLU A 93 -6.26 -14.76 8.68
N ARG A 94 -6.85 -14.45 9.82
CA ARG A 94 -7.31 -13.11 10.17
C ARG A 94 -6.24 -12.32 10.94
N GLN A 95 -5.19 -12.97 11.39
CA GLN A 95 -4.03 -12.39 12.05
C GLN A 95 -2.75 -12.88 11.38
N PHE A 96 -1.89 -11.94 11.02
CA PHE A 96 -0.57 -12.24 10.47
C PHE A 96 0.41 -11.13 10.84
N ASN A 97 1.71 -11.37 10.62
CA ASN A 97 2.73 -10.35 10.78
C ASN A 97 2.99 -9.63 9.47
N GLU A 98 2.95 -8.33 9.52
CA GLU A 98 3.31 -7.44 8.43
C GLU A 98 4.72 -6.88 8.65
N VAL A 99 5.51 -6.82 7.61
CA VAL A 99 6.81 -6.12 7.58
C VAL A 99 6.78 -5.19 6.38
N GLY A 100 7.07 -3.93 6.59
CA GLY A 100 7.05 -2.94 5.53
C GLY A 100 8.13 -1.87 5.69
N VAL A 101 8.33 -1.15 4.61
CA VAL A 101 9.18 0.02 4.53
C VAL A 101 8.45 1.13 3.78
N GLU A 102 8.68 2.36 4.21
CA GLU A 102 8.10 3.55 3.59
C GLU A 102 9.20 4.58 3.37
N LEU A 103 9.22 5.19 2.19
CA LEU A 103 10.13 6.26 1.83
C LEU A 103 9.32 7.49 1.47
N PHE A 104 9.50 8.58 2.22
CA PHE A 104 8.71 9.79 2.10
C PHE A 104 9.56 11.00 1.69
N GLY A 105 8.97 11.86 0.83
CA GLY A 105 9.49 13.19 0.55
C GLY A 105 10.58 13.21 -0.53
N THR A 106 10.46 12.36 -1.53
CA THR A 106 11.25 12.42 -2.77
C THR A 106 10.40 11.93 -3.95
N GLU A 107 10.60 12.53 -5.11
CA GLU A 107 9.97 12.16 -6.39
C GLU A 107 11.00 11.59 -7.38
N GLN A 108 12.21 11.31 -6.90
CA GLN A 108 13.28 10.80 -7.74
C GLN A 108 13.09 9.32 -8.06
N ALA A 109 13.33 8.91 -9.32
CA ALA A 109 13.22 7.51 -9.75
C ALA A 109 14.16 6.56 -8.96
N GLU A 110 15.24 7.10 -8.42
CA GLU A 110 16.17 6.37 -7.56
C GLU A 110 15.49 5.86 -6.28
N ALA A 111 14.45 6.52 -5.80
CA ALA A 111 13.67 6.05 -4.66
C ALA A 111 12.89 4.77 -4.98
N ASP A 112 12.28 4.69 -6.15
CA ASP A 112 11.58 3.49 -6.62
C ASP A 112 12.57 2.34 -6.79
N ILE A 113 13.74 2.61 -7.38
CA ILE A 113 14.83 1.63 -7.52
C ILE A 113 15.32 1.16 -6.15
N GLU A 114 15.46 2.06 -5.18
CA GLU A 114 15.85 1.73 -3.80
C GLU A 114 14.85 0.75 -3.17
N ILE A 115 13.55 1.04 -3.22
CA ILE A 115 12.49 0.21 -2.64
C ILE A 115 12.45 -1.18 -3.30
N VAL A 116 12.45 -1.23 -4.64
CA VAL A 116 12.43 -2.50 -5.39
C VAL A 116 13.66 -3.34 -5.07
N SER A 117 14.84 -2.74 -5.08
CA SER A 117 16.10 -3.42 -4.77
C SER A 117 16.15 -3.90 -3.32
N LEU A 118 15.63 -3.09 -2.38
CA LEU A 118 15.54 -3.46 -0.97
C LEU A 118 14.60 -4.65 -0.76
N ALA A 119 13.43 -4.65 -1.39
CA ALA A 119 12.48 -5.75 -1.33
C ALA A 119 13.10 -7.06 -1.86
N ALA A 120 13.74 -7.01 -3.04
CA ALA A 120 14.43 -8.17 -3.61
C ALA A 120 15.51 -8.72 -2.67
N ASN A 121 16.39 -7.84 -2.15
CA ASN A 121 17.44 -8.24 -1.21
C ASN A 121 16.88 -8.82 0.10
N ALA A 122 15.77 -8.27 0.60
CA ALA A 122 15.12 -8.76 1.81
C ALA A 122 14.56 -10.18 1.61
N PHE A 123 13.92 -10.46 0.48
CA PHE A 123 13.43 -11.79 0.15
C PHE A 123 14.58 -12.81 -0.05
N MET A 124 15.63 -12.42 -0.76
CA MET A 124 16.82 -13.29 -0.90
C MET A 124 17.47 -13.61 0.45
N ALA A 125 17.52 -12.64 1.36
CA ALA A 125 18.10 -12.83 2.69
C ALA A 125 17.34 -13.84 3.58
N ILE A 126 16.06 -14.11 3.27
CA ILE A 126 15.26 -15.13 3.95
C ILE A 126 15.18 -16.46 3.17
N GLY A 127 15.86 -16.55 2.02
CA GLY A 127 16.00 -17.78 1.26
C GLY A 127 15.05 -17.94 0.08
N VAL A 128 14.38 -16.87 -0.36
CA VAL A 128 13.59 -16.89 -1.61
C VAL A 128 14.57 -16.81 -2.78
N THR A 129 14.59 -17.83 -3.64
CA THR A 129 15.54 -17.93 -4.77
C THR A 129 14.92 -17.59 -6.11
N ASP A 130 13.65 -17.89 -6.30
CA ASP A 130 12.91 -17.62 -7.53
C ASP A 130 12.00 -16.41 -7.31
N LEU A 131 12.56 -15.21 -7.53
CA LEU A 131 11.87 -13.95 -7.34
C LEU A 131 11.54 -13.33 -8.69
N SER A 132 10.27 -13.03 -8.91
CA SER A 132 9.77 -12.22 -10.01
C SER A 132 9.20 -10.91 -9.44
N ILE A 133 9.49 -9.79 -10.10
CA ILE A 133 9.00 -8.47 -9.70
C ILE A 133 8.20 -7.90 -10.86
N ASP A 134 6.90 -7.73 -10.63
CA ASP A 134 6.01 -7.09 -11.58
C ASP A 134 5.91 -5.59 -11.26
N LEU A 135 6.33 -4.75 -12.21
CA LEU A 135 6.24 -3.29 -12.09
C LEU A 135 5.04 -2.79 -12.88
N ASN A 136 4.21 -2.00 -12.23
CA ASN A 136 3.11 -1.31 -12.89
C ASN A 136 3.37 0.20 -12.89
N VAL A 137 3.12 0.83 -14.03
CA VAL A 137 3.22 2.28 -14.23
C VAL A 137 1.82 2.85 -14.43
N PRO A 138 1.10 3.22 -13.35
CA PRO A 138 -0.30 3.65 -13.43
C PRO A 138 -0.52 4.86 -14.36
N THR A 139 0.46 5.77 -14.41
CA THR A 139 0.43 6.96 -15.26
C THR A 139 0.45 6.62 -16.76
N LEU A 140 1.03 5.48 -17.16
CA LEU A 140 1.08 5.06 -18.56
C LEU A 140 -0.33 4.90 -19.14
N THR A 141 -1.23 4.29 -18.39
CA THR A 141 -2.62 4.09 -18.80
C THR A 141 -3.33 5.43 -19.04
N THR A 142 -3.16 6.38 -18.11
CA THR A 142 -3.71 7.73 -18.26
C THR A 142 -3.12 8.44 -19.49
N MET A 143 -1.80 8.37 -19.67
CA MET A 143 -1.14 8.96 -20.85
C MET A 143 -1.66 8.36 -22.18
N ILE A 144 -1.95 7.06 -22.21
CA ILE A 144 -2.55 6.42 -23.38
C ILE A 144 -3.96 6.95 -23.62
N TYR A 145 -4.80 7.06 -22.58
CA TYR A 145 -6.16 7.59 -22.69
C TYR A 145 -6.16 9.01 -23.24
N ASP A 146 -5.27 9.86 -22.72
CA ASP A 146 -5.12 11.25 -23.19
C ASP A 146 -4.64 11.29 -24.67
N ALA A 147 -3.67 10.46 -25.01
CA ALA A 147 -3.10 10.42 -26.37
C ALA A 147 -4.11 9.98 -27.44
N VAL A 148 -5.06 9.11 -27.08
CA VAL A 148 -6.14 8.66 -28.00
C VAL A 148 -7.41 9.49 -27.88
N GLY A 149 -7.40 10.56 -27.09
CA GLY A 149 -8.55 11.47 -26.89
C GLY A 149 -9.76 10.79 -26.25
N MET A 150 -9.52 9.85 -25.33
CA MET A 150 -10.60 9.14 -24.63
C MET A 150 -11.29 10.08 -23.65
N ASP A 151 -12.62 10.09 -23.66
CA ASP A 151 -13.39 10.83 -22.64
C ASP A 151 -13.31 10.14 -21.27
N ASP A 152 -13.53 10.93 -20.21
CA ASP A 152 -13.36 10.47 -18.82
C ASP A 152 -14.24 9.24 -18.48
N ALA A 153 -15.46 9.16 -19.02
CA ALA A 153 -16.36 8.06 -18.74
C ALA A 153 -15.89 6.76 -19.41
N THR A 154 -15.34 6.86 -20.60
CA THR A 154 -14.75 5.72 -21.33
C THR A 154 -13.43 5.31 -20.68
N ALA A 155 -12.59 6.25 -20.26
CA ALA A 155 -11.35 6.01 -19.55
C ALA A 155 -11.60 5.25 -18.23
N GLU A 156 -12.62 5.63 -17.46
CA GLU A 156 -12.96 4.94 -16.22
C GLU A 156 -13.49 3.51 -16.48
N ARG A 157 -14.29 3.29 -17.53
CA ARG A 157 -14.72 1.94 -17.93
C ARG A 157 -13.52 1.08 -18.35
N ALA A 158 -12.60 1.64 -19.13
CA ALA A 158 -11.38 0.97 -19.54
C ALA A 158 -10.52 0.58 -18.32
N ARG A 159 -10.31 1.52 -17.42
CA ARG A 159 -9.58 1.28 -16.16
C ARG A 159 -10.17 0.14 -15.34
N LEU A 160 -11.48 0.13 -15.17
CA LEU A 160 -12.18 -0.94 -14.41
C LEU A 160 -12.07 -2.30 -15.10
N ALA A 161 -12.16 -2.35 -16.44
CA ALA A 161 -12.01 -3.58 -17.21
C ALA A 161 -10.58 -4.13 -17.07
N LEU A 162 -9.56 -3.29 -17.20
CA LEU A 162 -8.15 -3.67 -17.04
C LEU A 162 -7.85 -4.18 -15.62
N VAL A 163 -8.29 -3.49 -14.59
CA VAL A 163 -8.10 -3.91 -13.18
C VAL A 163 -8.75 -5.27 -12.91
N ARG A 164 -9.91 -5.54 -13.52
CA ARG A 164 -10.63 -6.82 -13.39
C ARG A 164 -10.11 -7.90 -14.33
N LYS A 165 -9.16 -7.58 -15.21
CA LYS A 165 -8.69 -8.45 -16.32
C LYS A 165 -9.86 -8.94 -17.18
N ASP A 166 -10.84 -8.06 -17.41
CA ASP A 166 -12.04 -8.32 -18.19
C ASP A 166 -11.79 -8.01 -19.67
N ALA A 167 -11.31 -9.01 -20.41
CA ALA A 167 -11.04 -8.90 -21.84
C ALA A 167 -12.31 -8.55 -22.66
N ALA A 168 -13.50 -9.02 -22.23
CA ALA A 168 -14.75 -8.71 -22.89
C ALA A 168 -15.13 -7.23 -22.70
N GLY A 169 -14.91 -6.71 -21.47
CA GLY A 169 -15.12 -5.30 -21.17
C GLY A 169 -14.17 -4.39 -21.96
N VAL A 170 -12.91 -4.79 -22.15
CA VAL A 170 -11.97 -4.06 -23.01
C VAL A 170 -12.42 -4.11 -24.47
N ALA A 171 -12.80 -5.26 -24.99
CA ALA A 171 -13.26 -5.42 -26.36
C ALA A 171 -14.58 -4.67 -26.68
N ALA A 172 -15.37 -4.38 -25.64
CA ALA A 172 -16.60 -3.60 -25.77
C ALA A 172 -16.39 -2.08 -25.80
N LEU A 173 -15.14 -1.60 -25.60
CA LEU A 173 -14.80 -0.19 -25.78
C LEU A 173 -14.82 0.15 -27.26
N GLU A 174 -15.45 1.27 -27.62
CA GLU A 174 -15.54 1.72 -29.02
C GLU A 174 -14.32 2.56 -29.39
N GLY A 175 -13.92 2.51 -30.68
CA GLY A 175 -12.92 3.38 -31.26
C GLY A 175 -11.48 2.86 -31.22
N GLU A 176 -10.54 3.77 -31.41
CA GLU A 176 -9.10 3.50 -31.51
C GLU A 176 -8.52 2.97 -30.19
N ALA A 177 -9.10 3.37 -29.08
CA ALA A 177 -8.75 2.95 -27.73
C ALA A 177 -8.84 1.42 -27.52
N ALA A 178 -9.86 0.77 -28.07
CA ALA A 178 -10.02 -0.68 -27.99
C ALA A 178 -8.96 -1.48 -28.75
N ARG A 179 -8.19 -0.83 -29.63
CA ARG A 179 -7.12 -1.46 -30.40
C ARG A 179 -5.75 -1.35 -29.75
N ILE A 180 -5.63 -0.44 -28.79
CA ILE A 180 -4.34 -0.14 -28.12
C ILE A 180 -4.26 -0.81 -26.74
N LEU A 181 -5.40 -1.04 -26.09
CA LEU A 181 -5.53 -1.74 -24.80
C LEU A 181 -5.65 -3.25 -25.00
#